data_3a54c7a78226eba740ca9068f70689a7
#
_entry.id   3a54c7a78226eba740ca9068f70689a7
#
_cell.length_a   1.000
_cell.length_b   1.000
_cell.length_c   1.000
_cell.angle_alpha   90.00
_cell.angle_beta   90.00
_cell.angle_gamma   90.00
#
_symmetry.space_group_name_H-M   'P 1'
#
loop_
_entity.id
_entity.type
_entity.pdbx_description
1 polymer ?
#
loop_
_entity_poly.entity_id
_entity_poly.type
_entity_poly.pdbx_seq_one_letter_code
_entity_poly.pdbx_strand_id
1 'polypeptide(L)'
;MSRESPLILAVDDEPANLALIRKLVPRLGYHLVEATSGTAALQAIRELEPDVVLLDVKMPDLDGFEVCRQIRAQPRYAGLPILLLTSLAGTDDKAMGLEAGANDFVAKPFEEVELIARLRSLLRTKALQDQLADILGRYVSESVAARVLRDPAGALKLGGDRREITAMFADLRGYTRAGDSRPPEVLLDLLNRFMAVAADVIEEQGGTVSDLLGDGVFAFFGAPIAHPDNAKRAIVAALGLQKAVSEIEFEGLSATRLRTSVGVSTGEAIAGNIGSSRRMHYSVIGDPVNLAARLQVAASPGQILADTATHTMVRDIVISEDLGPLGAAGKGDSPHMFQIVGLKAATLA
;
A
#
# COMPACT_ATOMS: atom_id res chain seq x y z
N MET A 1 11.24 -0.86 7.90
CA MET A 1 12.05 -0.40 9.07
C MET A 1 12.90 0.77 8.59
N SER A 2 12.69 1.99 9.11
CA SER A 2 13.55 3.14 8.78
C SER A 2 14.96 2.86 9.29
N ARG A 3 15.96 3.10 8.44
CA ARG A 3 17.38 3.01 8.85
C ARG A 3 17.65 4.09 9.92
N GLU A 4 18.49 3.79 10.89
CA GLU A 4 18.91 4.77 11.92
C GLU A 4 19.66 5.96 11.31
N SER A 5 20.32 5.77 10.17
CA SER A 5 21.05 6.82 9.43
C SER A 5 20.77 6.74 7.93
N PRO A 6 20.59 7.90 7.25
CA PRO A 6 20.33 7.97 5.82
C PRO A 6 21.44 7.30 4.99
N LEU A 7 21.04 6.65 3.89
CA LEU A 7 21.92 6.07 2.89
C LEU A 7 22.00 6.98 1.67
N ILE A 8 23.20 7.43 1.37
CA ILE A 8 23.50 8.28 0.23
C ILE A 8 24.18 7.43 -0.87
N LEU A 9 23.62 7.46 -2.07
CA LEU A 9 24.28 6.91 -3.25
C LEU A 9 25.02 8.02 -3.98
N ALA A 10 26.34 7.92 -4.10
CA ALA A 10 27.13 8.83 -4.90
C ALA A 10 27.52 8.15 -6.22
N VAL A 11 27.25 8.84 -7.32
CA VAL A 11 27.48 8.33 -8.68
C VAL A 11 28.36 9.31 -9.44
N ASP A 12 29.55 8.88 -9.82
CA ASP A 12 30.52 9.67 -10.56
C ASP A 12 31.56 8.75 -11.19
N ASP A 13 31.90 8.88 -12.45
CA ASP A 13 32.90 8.06 -13.12
C ASP A 13 34.34 8.49 -12.78
N GLU A 14 34.53 9.67 -12.21
CA GLU A 14 35.84 10.17 -11.77
C GLU A 14 36.09 9.83 -10.29
N PRO A 15 37.14 8.98 -10.00
CA PRO A 15 37.45 8.58 -8.62
C PRO A 15 37.81 9.76 -7.70
N ALA A 16 38.30 10.88 -8.26
CA ALA A 16 38.67 12.08 -7.50
C ALA A 16 37.41 12.74 -6.88
N ASN A 17 36.29 12.78 -7.61
CA ASN A 17 35.03 13.34 -7.13
C ASN A 17 34.42 12.45 -6.03
N LEU A 18 34.42 11.13 -6.23
CA LEU A 18 33.98 10.18 -5.20
C LEU A 18 34.86 10.25 -3.93
N ALA A 19 36.17 10.49 -4.06
CA ALA A 19 37.06 10.62 -2.90
C ALA A 19 36.71 11.81 -1.99
N LEU A 20 36.22 12.91 -2.54
CA LEU A 20 35.72 14.06 -1.77
C LEU A 20 34.42 13.68 -1.03
N ILE A 21 33.46 13.09 -1.72
CA ILE A 21 32.18 12.69 -1.15
C ILE A 21 32.38 11.62 -0.06
N ARG A 22 33.31 10.67 -0.28
CA ARG A 22 33.69 9.62 0.69
C ARG A 22 34.24 10.18 2.01
N LYS A 23 34.91 11.32 1.96
CA LYS A 23 35.39 11.99 3.19
C LYS A 23 34.26 12.76 3.88
N LEU A 24 33.35 13.32 3.10
CA LEU A 24 32.33 14.26 3.58
C LEU A 24 31.12 13.54 4.19
N VAL A 25 30.52 12.59 3.49
CA VAL A 25 29.25 11.97 3.84
C VAL A 25 29.29 11.24 5.19
N PRO A 26 30.31 10.40 5.49
CA PRO A 26 30.37 9.72 6.80
C PRO A 26 30.61 10.68 7.97
N ARG A 27 31.29 11.82 7.74
CA ARG A 27 31.47 12.86 8.80
C ARG A 27 30.17 13.52 9.20
N LEU A 28 29.13 13.42 8.36
CA LEU A 28 27.78 13.90 8.68
C LEU A 28 26.93 12.83 9.38
N GLY A 29 27.47 11.63 9.61
CA GLY A 29 26.75 10.51 10.21
C GLY A 29 25.89 9.73 9.22
N TYR A 30 26.12 9.84 7.90
CA TYR A 30 25.38 9.16 6.86
C TYR A 30 26.14 7.96 6.31
N HIS A 31 25.41 6.94 5.83
CA HIS A 31 26.00 5.84 5.08
C HIS A 31 26.23 6.24 3.63
N LEU A 32 27.31 5.76 3.05
CA LEU A 32 27.66 6.04 1.65
C LEU A 32 27.79 4.73 0.87
N VAL A 33 27.17 4.69 -0.30
CA VAL A 33 27.41 3.72 -1.36
C VAL A 33 27.85 4.47 -2.61
N GLU A 34 28.77 3.89 -3.37
CA GLU A 34 29.35 4.51 -4.55
C GLU A 34 29.02 3.68 -5.79
N ALA A 35 28.77 4.36 -6.90
CA ALA A 35 28.65 3.78 -8.21
C ALA A 35 29.46 4.62 -9.21
N THR A 36 30.07 3.95 -10.19
CA THR A 36 30.96 4.59 -11.16
C THR A 36 30.36 4.72 -12.55
N SER A 37 29.06 4.42 -12.68
CA SER A 37 28.32 4.53 -13.94
C SER A 37 26.82 4.66 -13.71
N GLY A 38 26.09 5.17 -14.70
CA GLY A 38 24.63 5.27 -14.65
C GLY A 38 23.94 3.91 -14.53
N THR A 39 24.43 2.89 -15.21
CA THR A 39 23.92 1.51 -15.11
C THR A 39 24.09 0.94 -13.70
N ALA A 40 25.28 1.12 -13.10
CA ALA A 40 25.54 0.70 -11.72
C ALA A 40 24.66 1.47 -10.71
N ALA A 41 24.40 2.75 -10.95
CA ALA A 41 23.50 3.56 -10.13
C ALA A 41 22.07 3.02 -10.13
N LEU A 42 21.51 2.69 -11.29
CA LEU A 42 20.17 2.11 -11.42
C LEU A 42 20.07 0.74 -10.75
N GLN A 43 21.12 -0.06 -10.77
CA GLN A 43 21.18 -1.32 -10.04
C GLN A 43 21.20 -1.08 -8.51
N ALA A 44 22.09 -0.21 -8.03
CA ALA A 44 22.21 0.13 -6.62
C ALA A 44 20.89 0.70 -6.04
N ILE A 45 20.18 1.53 -6.82
CA ILE A 45 18.86 2.06 -6.41
C ILE A 45 17.86 0.93 -6.18
N ARG A 46 17.82 -0.09 -7.06
CA ARG A 46 16.90 -1.23 -6.93
C ARG A 46 17.22 -2.13 -5.74
N GLU A 47 18.51 -2.34 -5.47
CA GLU A 47 18.96 -3.27 -4.44
C GLU A 47 19.02 -2.66 -3.04
N LEU A 48 19.36 -1.37 -2.94
CA LEU A 48 19.72 -0.74 -1.68
C LEU A 48 18.73 0.34 -1.22
N GLU A 49 17.88 0.85 -2.10
CA GLU A 49 16.90 1.90 -1.82
C GLU A 49 17.50 3.10 -1.06
N PRO A 50 18.38 3.90 -1.70
CA PRO A 50 19.02 5.03 -1.05
C PRO A 50 18.03 6.14 -0.72
N ASP A 51 18.35 6.95 0.29
CA ASP A 51 17.54 8.11 0.70
C ASP A 51 17.77 9.35 -0.16
N VAL A 52 18.96 9.49 -0.77
CA VAL A 52 19.33 10.56 -1.72
C VAL A 52 20.34 10.01 -2.71
N VAL A 53 20.27 10.47 -3.95
CA VAL A 53 21.28 10.20 -4.99
C VAL A 53 22.03 11.48 -5.31
N LEU A 54 23.36 11.47 -5.16
CA LEU A 54 24.28 12.45 -5.71
C LEU A 54 24.74 11.93 -7.07
N LEU A 55 24.40 12.60 -8.16
CA LEU A 55 24.52 12.03 -9.49
C LEU A 55 25.29 12.97 -10.41
N ASP A 56 26.42 12.51 -10.90
CA ASP A 56 27.13 13.24 -11.96
C ASP A 56 26.32 13.23 -13.26
N VAL A 57 26.41 14.33 -13.99
CA VAL A 57 25.72 14.49 -15.28
C VAL A 57 26.51 13.81 -16.39
N LYS A 58 27.85 13.97 -16.41
CA LYS A 58 28.70 13.49 -17.50
C LYS A 58 29.28 12.12 -17.16
N MET A 59 28.69 11.08 -17.68
CA MET A 59 29.19 9.70 -17.55
C MET A 59 29.21 9.00 -18.90
N PRO A 60 30.13 8.04 -19.12
CA PRO A 60 30.35 7.46 -20.46
C PRO A 60 29.27 6.49 -20.94
N ASP A 61 28.48 5.89 -20.04
CA ASP A 61 27.43 4.90 -20.38
C ASP A 61 26.04 5.53 -20.49
N LEU A 62 25.48 5.96 -19.38
CA LEU A 62 24.22 6.68 -19.26
C LEU A 62 24.50 8.02 -18.60
N ASP A 63 24.13 9.11 -19.24
CA ASP A 63 24.25 10.42 -18.63
C ASP A 63 23.30 10.59 -17.44
N GLY A 64 23.60 11.52 -16.54
CA GLY A 64 22.82 11.74 -15.34
C GLY A 64 21.37 12.16 -15.64
N PHE A 65 21.09 12.81 -16.75
CA PHE A 65 19.73 13.18 -17.13
C PHE A 65 18.91 11.93 -17.52
N GLU A 66 19.53 10.99 -18.26
CA GLU A 66 18.88 9.75 -18.63
C GLU A 66 18.62 8.86 -17.41
N VAL A 67 19.59 8.79 -16.48
CA VAL A 67 19.40 8.10 -15.19
C VAL A 67 18.22 8.72 -14.43
N CYS A 68 18.11 10.07 -14.35
CA CYS A 68 16.96 10.74 -13.73
C CYS A 68 15.64 10.33 -14.39
N ARG A 69 15.55 10.38 -15.72
CA ARG A 69 14.32 9.99 -16.45
C ARG A 69 13.90 8.57 -16.15
N GLN A 70 14.85 7.63 -16.14
CA GLN A 70 14.58 6.21 -15.84
C GLN A 70 14.13 6.00 -14.38
N ILE A 71 14.68 6.73 -13.43
CA ILE A 71 14.23 6.72 -12.02
C ILE A 71 12.79 7.23 -11.95
N ARG A 72 12.49 8.39 -12.57
CA ARG A 72 11.16 9.01 -12.53
C ARG A 72 10.09 8.22 -13.28
N ALA A 73 10.46 7.43 -14.29
CA ALA A 73 9.55 6.53 -15.00
C ALA A 73 9.04 5.38 -14.11
N GLN A 74 9.72 5.08 -13.00
CA GLN A 74 9.32 4.03 -12.06
C GLN A 74 8.54 4.65 -10.87
N PRO A 75 7.25 4.33 -10.68
CA PRO A 75 6.42 4.92 -9.62
C PRO A 75 7.01 4.76 -8.21
N ARG A 76 7.69 3.64 -7.95
CA ARG A 76 8.35 3.35 -6.67
C ARG A 76 9.41 4.38 -6.30
N TYR A 77 10.13 4.94 -7.28
CA TYR A 77 11.23 5.86 -7.06
C TYR A 77 10.91 7.31 -7.44
N ALA A 78 9.64 7.61 -7.74
CA ALA A 78 9.23 8.96 -8.15
C ALA A 78 9.57 10.04 -7.11
N GLY A 79 9.55 9.68 -5.82
CA GLY A 79 9.89 10.57 -4.70
C GLY A 79 11.36 10.54 -4.26
N LEU A 80 12.23 9.73 -4.88
CA LEU A 80 13.65 9.64 -4.51
C LEU A 80 14.37 10.95 -4.83
N PRO A 81 14.96 11.67 -3.85
CA PRO A 81 15.66 12.91 -4.10
C PRO A 81 16.95 12.68 -4.93
N ILE A 82 17.13 13.49 -5.97
CA ILE A 82 18.31 13.45 -6.85
C ILE A 82 18.94 14.83 -6.85
N LEU A 83 20.21 14.91 -6.47
CA LEU A 83 21.04 16.08 -6.56
C LEU A 83 22.06 15.88 -7.71
N LEU A 84 21.91 16.66 -8.78
CA LEU A 84 22.85 16.61 -9.90
C LEU A 84 24.15 17.34 -9.55
N LEU A 85 25.28 16.71 -9.84
CA LEU A 85 26.61 17.32 -9.79
C LEU A 85 27.01 17.60 -11.24
N THR A 86 27.24 18.84 -11.61
CA THR A 86 27.42 19.21 -13.01
C THR A 86 28.57 20.18 -13.25
N SER A 87 29.38 19.92 -14.26
CA SER A 87 30.36 20.88 -14.79
C SER A 87 29.72 21.88 -15.79
N LEU A 88 28.45 21.70 -16.10
CA LEU A 88 27.68 22.51 -17.00
C LEU A 88 27.16 23.74 -16.26
N ALA A 89 27.67 24.93 -16.59
CA ALA A 89 27.33 26.20 -15.90
C ALA A 89 26.19 26.98 -16.58
N GLY A 90 25.68 26.49 -17.71
CA GLY A 90 24.66 27.17 -18.53
C GLY A 90 23.26 27.14 -17.87
N THR A 91 22.46 28.16 -18.15
CA THR A 91 21.05 28.21 -17.74
C THR A 91 20.24 27.05 -18.35
N ASP A 92 20.57 26.68 -19.60
CA ASP A 92 19.88 25.65 -20.35
C ASP A 92 20.13 24.25 -19.74
N ASP A 93 21.36 23.98 -19.28
CA ASP A 93 21.70 22.71 -18.64
C ASP A 93 20.98 22.50 -17.29
N LYS A 94 20.80 23.58 -16.54
CA LYS A 94 20.04 23.58 -15.28
C LYS A 94 18.56 23.31 -15.52
N ALA A 95 17.99 23.93 -16.57
CA ALA A 95 16.61 23.67 -16.96
C ALA A 95 16.42 22.21 -17.38
N MET A 96 17.34 21.66 -18.21
CA MET A 96 17.31 20.24 -18.61
C MET A 96 17.38 19.28 -17.42
N GLY A 97 18.18 19.58 -16.40
CA GLY A 97 18.28 18.76 -15.19
C GLY A 97 16.96 18.71 -14.40
N LEU A 98 16.33 19.84 -14.21
CA LEU A 98 15.03 19.93 -13.54
C LEU A 98 13.90 19.29 -14.37
N GLU A 99 13.91 19.47 -15.69
CA GLU A 99 12.97 18.82 -16.61
C GLU A 99 13.15 17.29 -16.64
N ALA A 100 14.40 16.80 -16.49
CA ALA A 100 14.68 15.38 -16.34
C ALA A 100 14.19 14.80 -15.00
N GLY A 101 13.77 15.65 -14.05
CA GLY A 101 13.19 15.26 -12.77
C GLY A 101 14.17 15.29 -11.60
N ALA A 102 15.32 15.92 -11.72
CA ALA A 102 16.20 16.18 -10.58
C ALA A 102 15.56 17.18 -9.61
N ASN A 103 15.87 17.06 -8.32
CA ASN A 103 15.34 17.95 -7.30
C ASN A 103 16.19 19.22 -7.13
N ASP A 104 17.48 19.11 -7.37
CA ASP A 104 18.41 20.24 -7.28
C ASP A 104 19.72 19.92 -8.03
N PHE A 105 20.62 20.89 -8.12
CA PHE A 105 21.93 20.72 -8.76
C PHE A 105 23.01 21.47 -8.00
N VAL A 106 24.27 21.03 -8.15
CA VAL A 106 25.48 21.69 -7.67
C VAL A 106 26.50 21.76 -8.81
N ALA A 107 27.04 22.95 -9.06
CA ALA A 107 28.05 23.13 -10.09
C ALA A 107 29.43 22.66 -9.62
N LYS A 108 30.17 21.93 -10.46
CA LYS A 108 31.56 21.55 -10.24
C LYS A 108 32.49 22.66 -10.75
N PRO A 109 33.57 23.04 -10.02
CA PRO A 109 33.93 22.56 -8.68
C PRO A 109 33.01 23.15 -7.62
N PHE A 110 32.61 22.36 -6.63
CA PHE A 110 31.72 22.78 -5.57
C PHE A 110 32.42 22.90 -4.21
N GLU A 111 31.93 23.77 -3.38
CA GLU A 111 32.39 23.89 -1.99
C GLU A 111 31.66 22.86 -1.11
N GLU A 112 32.38 22.32 -0.11
CA GLU A 112 31.81 21.36 0.85
C GLU A 112 30.54 21.91 1.51
N VAL A 113 30.56 23.21 1.86
CA VAL A 113 29.43 23.88 2.53
C VAL A 113 28.18 23.89 1.67
N GLU A 114 28.29 24.12 0.36
CA GLU A 114 27.16 24.11 -0.57
C GLU A 114 26.57 22.70 -0.70
N LEU A 115 27.43 21.70 -0.95
CA LEU A 115 26.98 20.33 -1.08
C LEU A 115 26.26 19.84 0.19
N ILE A 116 26.83 20.13 1.38
CA ILE A 116 26.24 19.77 2.67
C ILE A 116 24.88 20.44 2.84
N ALA A 117 24.76 21.72 2.52
CA ALA A 117 23.50 22.47 2.70
C ALA A 117 22.37 21.88 1.84
N ARG A 118 22.66 21.58 0.56
CA ARG A 118 21.68 20.99 -0.36
C ARG A 118 21.32 19.56 0.01
N LEU A 119 22.32 18.73 0.35
CA LEU A 119 22.09 17.37 0.81
C LEU A 119 21.19 17.31 2.04
N ARG A 120 21.47 18.17 3.06
CA ARG A 120 20.63 18.28 4.25
C ARG A 120 19.22 18.74 3.94
N SER A 121 19.06 19.69 3.01
CA SER A 121 17.74 20.17 2.57
C SER A 121 16.91 19.05 1.93
N LEU A 122 17.52 18.27 1.04
CA LEU A 122 16.87 17.14 0.38
C LEU A 122 16.49 16.04 1.39
N LEU A 123 17.41 15.66 2.28
CA LEU A 123 17.15 14.66 3.32
C LEU A 123 16.03 15.10 4.28
N ARG A 124 16.01 16.38 4.66
CA ARG A 124 14.94 16.94 5.50
C ARG A 124 13.58 16.86 4.80
N THR A 125 13.53 17.23 3.52
CA THR A 125 12.29 17.16 2.74
C THR A 125 11.80 15.72 2.63
N LYS A 126 12.71 14.77 2.32
CA LYS A 126 12.37 13.35 2.28
C LYS A 126 11.86 12.85 3.63
N ALA A 127 12.56 13.15 4.73
CA ALA A 127 12.13 12.73 6.06
C ALA A 127 10.73 13.24 6.42
N LEU A 128 10.40 14.49 6.04
CA LEU A 128 9.06 15.05 6.24
C LEU A 128 8.01 14.36 5.37
N GLN A 129 8.35 14.02 4.13
CA GLN A 129 7.47 13.26 3.23
C GLN A 129 7.21 11.85 3.76
N ASP A 130 8.27 11.15 4.21
CA ASP A 130 8.17 9.81 4.77
C ASP A 130 7.34 9.82 6.08
N GLN A 131 7.56 10.82 6.94
CA GLN A 131 6.77 11.00 8.15
C GLN A 131 5.29 11.26 7.84
N LEU A 132 5.01 12.09 6.83
CA LEU A 132 3.64 12.35 6.38
C LEU A 132 3.00 11.08 5.81
N ALA A 133 3.76 10.28 5.04
CA ALA A 133 3.31 9.01 4.52
C ALA A 133 2.97 8.02 5.64
N ASP A 134 3.83 7.90 6.66
CA ASP A 134 3.60 7.05 7.83
C ASP A 134 2.36 7.47 8.62
N ILE A 135 2.20 8.79 8.86
CA ILE A 135 1.01 9.31 9.54
C ILE A 135 -0.25 9.02 8.71
N LEU A 136 -0.23 9.33 7.41
CA LEU A 136 -1.37 9.07 6.55
C LEU A 136 -1.71 7.58 6.47
N GLY A 137 -0.70 6.69 6.38
CA GLY A 137 -0.89 5.24 6.35
C GLY A 137 -1.52 4.67 7.62
N ARG A 138 -1.50 5.40 8.75
CA ARG A 138 -2.22 5.02 9.97
C ARG A 138 -3.70 5.37 9.96
N TYR A 139 -4.13 6.29 9.09
CA TYR A 139 -5.52 6.76 9.01
C TYR A 139 -6.22 6.30 7.72
N VAL A 140 -5.46 5.98 6.68
CA VAL A 140 -5.96 5.44 5.42
C VAL A 140 -5.05 4.30 4.97
N SER A 141 -5.54 3.40 4.10
CA SER A 141 -4.70 2.32 3.57
C SER A 141 -3.45 2.85 2.85
N GLU A 142 -2.38 2.07 2.84
CA GLU A 142 -1.11 2.43 2.21
C GLU A 142 -1.28 2.84 0.74
N SER A 143 -2.11 2.13 -0.01
CA SER A 143 -2.41 2.42 -1.42
C SER A 143 -3.09 3.78 -1.63
N VAL A 144 -3.95 4.20 -0.72
CA VAL A 144 -4.62 5.52 -0.73
C VAL A 144 -3.63 6.61 -0.32
N ALA A 145 -2.82 6.39 0.72
CA ALA A 145 -1.76 7.32 1.15
C ALA A 145 -0.77 7.57 0.02
N ALA A 146 -0.28 6.54 -0.65
CA ALA A 146 0.64 6.65 -1.79
C ALA A 146 0.02 7.44 -2.96
N ARG A 147 -1.28 7.26 -3.25
CA ARG A 147 -1.99 8.04 -4.26
C ARG A 147 -2.04 9.53 -3.90
N VAL A 148 -2.38 9.86 -2.65
CA VAL A 148 -2.46 11.26 -2.17
C VAL A 148 -1.09 11.94 -2.25
N LEU A 149 -0.03 11.26 -1.85
CA LEU A 149 1.32 11.81 -1.86
C LEU A 149 1.87 12.04 -3.28
N ARG A 150 1.50 11.16 -4.22
CA ARG A 150 1.96 11.25 -5.61
C ARG A 150 1.27 12.37 -6.41
N ASP A 151 -0.03 12.55 -6.26
CA ASP A 151 -0.83 13.58 -6.93
C ASP A 151 -1.89 14.14 -5.97
N PRO A 152 -1.51 15.05 -5.06
CA PRO A 152 -2.44 15.62 -4.10
C PRO A 152 -3.64 16.32 -4.74
N ALA A 153 -3.41 17.02 -5.84
CA ALA A 153 -4.46 17.79 -6.52
C ALA A 153 -5.51 16.88 -7.18
N GLY A 154 -5.07 15.80 -7.83
CA GLY A 154 -5.96 14.80 -8.42
C GLY A 154 -6.59 13.88 -7.39
N ALA A 155 -5.81 13.47 -6.38
CA ALA A 155 -6.28 12.58 -5.33
C ALA A 155 -7.33 13.20 -4.40
N LEU A 156 -7.40 14.52 -4.30
CA LEU A 156 -8.36 15.23 -3.44
C LEU A 156 -9.60 15.73 -4.19
N LYS A 157 -9.81 15.35 -5.45
CA LYS A 157 -11.05 15.64 -6.17
C LYS A 157 -12.17 14.69 -5.74
N LEU A 158 -13.36 15.24 -5.49
CA LEU A 158 -14.57 14.43 -5.27
C LEU A 158 -14.97 13.71 -6.56
N GLY A 159 -15.55 12.52 -6.42
CA GLY A 159 -15.97 11.66 -7.51
C GLY A 159 -15.11 10.41 -7.61
N GLY A 160 -15.37 9.61 -8.63
CA GLY A 160 -14.69 8.33 -8.81
C GLY A 160 -14.91 7.75 -10.20
N ASP A 161 -14.20 6.68 -10.47
CA ASP A 161 -14.23 5.94 -11.73
C ASP A 161 -15.00 4.64 -11.57
N ARG A 162 -15.72 4.25 -12.63
CA ARG A 162 -16.35 2.92 -12.71
C ARG A 162 -15.27 1.85 -12.86
N ARG A 163 -15.30 0.87 -11.95
CA ARG A 163 -14.35 -0.23 -11.92
C ARG A 163 -15.02 -1.53 -11.51
N GLU A 164 -14.50 -2.65 -11.97
CA GLU A 164 -14.80 -3.94 -11.38
C GLU A 164 -13.99 -4.07 -10.07
N ILE A 165 -14.70 -4.32 -8.98
CA ILE A 165 -14.11 -4.53 -7.65
C ILE A 165 -14.67 -5.79 -7.01
N THR A 166 -13.95 -6.28 -6.02
CA THR A 166 -14.48 -7.28 -5.09
C THR A 166 -14.57 -6.65 -3.70
N ALA A 167 -15.79 -6.53 -3.19
CA ALA A 167 -16.07 -6.04 -1.85
C ALA A 167 -16.03 -7.19 -0.84
N MET A 168 -15.46 -6.93 0.34
CA MET A 168 -15.39 -7.88 1.46
C MET A 168 -15.82 -7.20 2.75
N PHE A 169 -16.82 -7.76 3.44
CA PHE A 169 -17.16 -7.42 4.81
C PHE A 169 -16.80 -8.58 5.72
N ALA A 170 -16.16 -8.29 6.83
CA ALA A 170 -15.84 -9.28 7.85
C ALA A 170 -16.20 -8.72 9.24
N ASP A 171 -16.78 -9.55 10.11
CA ASP A 171 -17.29 -9.18 11.42
C ASP A 171 -16.82 -10.20 12.46
N LEU A 172 -16.36 -9.70 13.62
CA LEU A 172 -15.83 -10.52 14.69
C LEU A 172 -16.96 -11.09 15.56
N ARG A 173 -17.22 -12.36 15.43
CA ARG A 173 -18.30 -13.04 16.18
C ARG A 173 -17.92 -13.32 17.61
N GLY A 174 -18.83 -12.96 18.51
CA GLY A 174 -18.66 -13.15 19.96
C GLY A 174 -18.15 -11.92 20.70
N TYR A 175 -17.76 -10.87 20.00
CA TYR A 175 -17.28 -9.60 20.60
C TYR A 175 -18.33 -8.95 21.50
N THR A 176 -19.57 -8.78 21.03
CA THR A 176 -20.68 -8.17 21.78
C THR A 176 -20.99 -8.94 23.07
N ARG A 177 -21.00 -10.29 23.01
CA ARG A 177 -21.20 -11.12 24.21
C ARG A 177 -20.03 -11.04 25.20
N ALA A 178 -18.82 -10.84 24.69
CA ALA A 178 -17.64 -10.63 25.54
C ALA A 178 -17.74 -9.28 26.28
N GLY A 179 -18.48 -8.29 25.70
CA GLY A 179 -18.68 -6.96 26.25
C GLY A 179 -19.54 -6.90 27.52
N ASP A 180 -20.50 -7.81 27.66
CA ASP A 180 -21.46 -7.80 28.78
C ASP A 180 -20.82 -8.04 30.15
N SER A 181 -19.59 -8.54 30.21
CA SER A 181 -18.93 -8.95 31.45
C SER A 181 -17.49 -8.49 31.63
N ARG A 182 -16.97 -7.60 30.78
CA ARG A 182 -15.55 -7.21 30.76
C ARG A 182 -15.32 -5.71 30.78
N PRO A 183 -14.16 -5.26 31.32
CA PRO A 183 -13.76 -3.86 31.23
C PRO A 183 -13.61 -3.39 29.76
N PRO A 184 -13.98 -2.15 29.44
CA PRO A 184 -13.86 -1.60 28.09
C PRO A 184 -12.44 -1.66 27.51
N GLU A 185 -11.42 -1.53 28.37
CA GLU A 185 -10.01 -1.56 27.97
C GLU A 185 -9.61 -2.93 27.41
N VAL A 186 -10.15 -4.00 27.96
CA VAL A 186 -9.94 -5.39 27.52
C VAL A 186 -10.56 -5.61 26.14
N LEU A 187 -11.76 -5.05 25.93
CA LEU A 187 -12.46 -5.13 24.66
C LEU A 187 -11.74 -4.30 23.57
N LEU A 188 -11.21 -3.14 23.95
CA LEU A 188 -10.44 -2.31 23.03
C LEU A 188 -9.14 -3.03 22.59
N ASP A 189 -8.43 -3.70 23.51
CA ASP A 189 -7.25 -4.49 23.16
C ASP A 189 -7.58 -5.61 22.17
N LEU A 190 -8.67 -6.35 22.43
CA LEU A 190 -9.14 -7.39 21.50
C LEU A 190 -9.47 -6.83 20.12
N LEU A 191 -10.20 -5.71 20.08
CA LEU A 191 -10.55 -5.05 18.83
C LEU A 191 -9.32 -4.58 18.06
N ASN A 192 -8.36 -3.96 18.74
CA ASN A 192 -7.10 -3.52 18.13
C ASN A 192 -6.30 -4.68 17.55
N ARG A 193 -6.22 -5.83 18.24
CA ARG A 193 -5.56 -7.05 17.72
C ARG A 193 -6.28 -7.60 16.50
N PHE A 194 -7.63 -7.65 16.52
CA PHE A 194 -8.41 -8.06 15.37
C PHE A 194 -8.18 -7.14 14.17
N MET A 195 -8.24 -5.82 14.38
CA MET A 195 -8.06 -4.82 13.33
C MET A 195 -6.64 -4.87 12.73
N ALA A 196 -5.61 -5.05 13.56
CA ALA A 196 -4.23 -5.20 13.08
C ALA A 196 -4.10 -6.43 12.16
N VAL A 197 -4.56 -7.59 12.63
CA VAL A 197 -4.54 -8.83 11.82
C VAL A 197 -5.36 -8.69 10.54
N ALA A 198 -6.53 -8.03 10.60
CA ALA A 198 -7.38 -7.82 9.43
C ALA A 198 -6.71 -6.90 8.40
N ALA A 199 -6.11 -5.81 8.85
CA ALA A 199 -5.39 -4.90 7.98
C ALA A 199 -4.21 -5.60 7.28
N ASP A 200 -3.35 -6.27 8.05
CA ASP A 200 -2.18 -6.99 7.52
C ASP A 200 -2.58 -8.01 6.44
N VAL A 201 -3.54 -8.88 6.73
CA VAL A 201 -3.98 -9.93 5.80
C VAL A 201 -4.63 -9.36 4.53
N ILE A 202 -5.41 -8.28 4.65
CA ILE A 202 -6.07 -7.63 3.51
C ILE A 202 -5.03 -6.92 2.63
N GLU A 203 -4.13 -6.15 3.22
CA GLU A 203 -3.11 -5.38 2.51
C GLU A 203 -2.06 -6.27 1.84
N GLU A 204 -1.65 -7.37 2.47
CA GLU A 204 -0.78 -8.39 1.84
C GLU A 204 -1.36 -8.95 0.54
N GLN A 205 -2.68 -9.04 0.43
CA GLN A 205 -3.36 -9.45 -0.79
C GLN A 205 -3.66 -8.28 -1.75
N GLY A 206 -3.16 -7.07 -1.47
CA GLY A 206 -3.39 -5.87 -2.28
C GLY A 206 -4.80 -5.30 -2.17
N GLY A 207 -5.51 -5.62 -1.09
CA GLY A 207 -6.79 -5.03 -0.72
C GLY A 207 -6.63 -3.65 -0.10
N THR A 208 -7.70 -2.88 -0.10
CA THR A 208 -7.82 -1.57 0.53
C THR A 208 -8.80 -1.66 1.68
N VAL A 209 -8.33 -1.46 2.90
CA VAL A 209 -9.22 -1.30 4.07
C VAL A 209 -9.88 0.05 3.97
N SER A 210 -11.22 0.07 3.90
CA SER A 210 -12.02 1.30 3.78
C SER A 210 -12.46 1.82 5.13
N ASP A 211 -13.17 1.00 5.87
CA ASP A 211 -13.80 1.39 7.14
C ASP A 211 -13.63 0.31 8.21
N LEU A 212 -13.45 0.77 9.44
CA LEU A 212 -13.58 -0.03 10.65
C LEU A 212 -14.99 0.18 11.20
N LEU A 213 -15.84 -0.83 11.13
CA LEU A 213 -17.28 -0.75 11.41
C LEU A 213 -17.60 -1.42 12.77
N GLY A 214 -17.26 -0.76 13.87
CA GLY A 214 -17.41 -1.34 15.20
C GLY A 214 -16.49 -2.54 15.38
N ASP A 215 -17.04 -3.75 15.44
CA ASP A 215 -16.35 -5.03 15.51
C ASP A 215 -16.15 -5.71 14.13
N GLY A 216 -16.36 -4.94 13.05
CA GLY A 216 -16.21 -5.39 11.67
C GLY A 216 -15.25 -4.53 10.84
N VAL A 217 -14.85 -5.05 9.69
CA VAL A 217 -14.03 -4.39 8.69
C VAL A 217 -14.69 -4.45 7.32
N PHE A 218 -14.68 -3.31 6.62
CA PHE A 218 -14.99 -3.24 5.20
C PHE A 218 -13.73 -3.02 4.39
N ALA A 219 -13.51 -3.88 3.42
CA ALA A 219 -12.39 -3.79 2.49
C ALA A 219 -12.85 -4.07 1.05
N PHE A 220 -12.04 -3.65 0.09
CA PHE A 220 -12.28 -3.93 -1.32
C PHE A 220 -10.95 -4.14 -2.07
N PHE A 221 -11.05 -4.86 -3.19
CA PHE A 221 -9.95 -5.19 -4.09
C PHE A 221 -10.27 -4.65 -5.47
N GLY A 222 -9.27 -4.10 -6.19
CA GLY A 222 -9.44 -3.53 -7.53
C GLY A 222 -9.41 -2.01 -7.59
N ALA A 223 -9.27 -1.34 -6.43
CA ALA A 223 -9.07 0.10 -6.34
C ALA A 223 -8.26 0.43 -5.06
N PRO A 224 -7.46 1.50 -5.04
CA PRO A 224 -7.11 2.35 -6.18
C PRO A 224 -6.24 1.61 -7.22
N ILE A 225 -5.62 0.49 -6.84
CA ILE A 225 -4.79 -0.35 -7.70
C ILE A 225 -5.65 -1.48 -8.27
N ALA A 226 -5.69 -1.60 -9.60
CA ALA A 226 -6.40 -2.68 -10.28
C ALA A 226 -5.52 -3.94 -10.37
N HIS A 227 -6.11 -5.09 -10.03
CA HIS A 227 -5.49 -6.39 -10.24
C HIS A 227 -6.45 -7.27 -11.06
N PRO A 228 -5.95 -8.12 -11.97
CA PRO A 228 -6.82 -8.97 -12.79
C PRO A 228 -7.50 -10.10 -12.00
N ASP A 229 -7.04 -10.35 -10.76
CA ASP A 229 -7.43 -11.47 -9.90
C ASP A 229 -8.06 -11.01 -8.57
N ASN A 230 -8.80 -9.88 -8.59
CA ASN A 230 -9.40 -9.28 -7.39
C ASN A 230 -10.23 -10.27 -6.55
N ALA A 231 -11.07 -11.07 -7.19
CA ALA A 231 -11.91 -12.07 -6.51
C ALA A 231 -11.05 -13.15 -5.81
N LYS A 232 -9.98 -13.64 -6.46
CA LYS A 232 -9.05 -14.58 -5.87
C LYS A 232 -8.38 -13.98 -4.64
N ARG A 233 -7.86 -12.76 -4.75
CA ARG A 233 -7.20 -12.04 -3.66
C ARG A 233 -8.12 -11.85 -2.46
N ALA A 234 -9.37 -11.45 -2.69
CA ALA A 234 -10.37 -11.29 -1.64
C ALA A 234 -10.67 -12.61 -0.92
N ILE A 235 -10.80 -13.73 -1.65
CA ILE A 235 -11.03 -15.04 -1.04
C ILE A 235 -9.81 -15.52 -0.25
N VAL A 236 -8.59 -15.33 -0.77
CA VAL A 236 -7.36 -15.66 -0.03
C VAL A 236 -7.26 -14.83 1.25
N ALA A 237 -7.54 -13.53 1.18
CA ALA A 237 -7.61 -12.65 2.36
C ALA A 237 -8.66 -13.13 3.37
N ALA A 238 -9.87 -13.48 2.91
CA ALA A 238 -10.94 -13.98 3.78
C ALA A 238 -10.56 -15.25 4.52
N LEU A 239 -9.94 -16.22 3.83
CA LEU A 239 -9.44 -17.46 4.44
C LEU A 239 -8.27 -17.21 5.39
N GLY A 240 -7.33 -16.34 5.00
CA GLY A 240 -6.22 -15.90 5.84
C GLY A 240 -6.70 -15.22 7.11
N LEU A 241 -7.68 -14.33 7.01
CA LEU A 241 -8.29 -13.65 8.15
C LEU A 241 -8.95 -14.64 9.14
N GLN A 242 -9.71 -15.61 8.64
CA GLN A 242 -10.30 -16.63 9.52
C GLN A 242 -9.26 -17.43 10.27
N LYS A 243 -8.17 -17.82 9.59
CA LYS A 243 -7.07 -18.55 10.21
C LYS A 243 -6.41 -17.69 11.29
N ALA A 244 -5.99 -16.47 10.94
CA ALA A 244 -5.26 -15.60 11.84
C ALA A 244 -6.10 -15.19 13.06
N VAL A 245 -7.40 -14.91 12.88
CA VAL A 245 -8.31 -14.61 14.01
C VAL A 245 -8.48 -15.80 14.94
N SER A 246 -8.47 -17.04 14.42
CA SER A 246 -8.54 -18.26 15.26
C SER A 246 -7.29 -18.50 16.11
N GLU A 247 -6.19 -17.84 15.77
CA GLU A 247 -4.89 -17.90 16.47
C GLU A 247 -4.73 -16.77 17.51
N ILE A 248 -5.64 -15.78 17.55
CA ILE A 248 -5.60 -14.73 18.57
C ILE A 248 -5.87 -15.33 19.94
N GLU A 249 -4.85 -15.38 20.77
CA GLU A 249 -4.97 -15.73 22.18
C GLU A 249 -5.52 -14.55 22.97
N PHE A 250 -6.59 -14.77 23.72
CA PHE A 250 -7.20 -13.74 24.55
C PHE A 250 -7.56 -14.29 25.92
N GLU A 251 -7.02 -13.67 26.98
CA GLU A 251 -7.24 -14.10 28.36
C GLU A 251 -8.72 -14.15 28.72
N GLY A 252 -9.16 -15.31 29.23
CA GLY A 252 -10.53 -15.54 29.69
C GLY A 252 -11.53 -15.91 28.59
N LEU A 253 -11.11 -16.10 27.33
CA LEU A 253 -11.91 -16.72 26.25
C LEU A 253 -11.55 -18.21 26.07
N SER A 254 -11.12 -18.88 27.10
CA SER A 254 -10.53 -20.22 27.09
C SER A 254 -11.40 -21.35 26.50
N ALA A 255 -12.63 -21.08 26.12
CA ALA A 255 -13.52 -22.09 25.50
C ALA A 255 -14.10 -21.68 24.14
N THR A 256 -13.94 -20.44 23.69
CA THR A 256 -14.54 -19.98 22.45
C THR A 256 -13.46 -19.37 21.56
N ARG A 257 -13.00 -20.13 20.56
CA ARG A 257 -12.13 -19.57 19.51
C ARG A 257 -12.88 -18.44 18.84
N LEU A 258 -12.22 -17.28 18.73
CA LEU A 258 -12.72 -16.16 17.96
C LEU A 258 -12.94 -16.60 16.50
N ARG A 259 -14.01 -16.15 15.91
CA ARG A 259 -14.38 -16.47 14.52
C ARG A 259 -14.88 -15.22 13.82
N THR A 260 -14.67 -15.16 12.51
CA THR A 260 -15.25 -14.12 11.67
C THR A 260 -16.40 -14.66 10.83
N SER A 261 -17.39 -13.83 10.53
CA SER A 261 -18.35 -14.04 9.45
C SER A 261 -17.95 -13.14 8.30
N VAL A 262 -17.81 -13.68 7.10
CA VAL A 262 -17.30 -12.94 5.95
C VAL A 262 -18.29 -13.02 4.79
N GLY A 263 -18.56 -11.88 4.15
CA GLY A 263 -19.31 -11.78 2.90
C GLY A 263 -18.45 -11.17 1.80
N VAL A 264 -18.42 -11.80 0.63
CA VAL A 264 -17.62 -11.36 -0.52
C VAL A 264 -18.49 -11.28 -1.75
N SER A 265 -18.41 -10.16 -2.49
CA SER A 265 -19.16 -9.96 -3.74
C SER A 265 -18.35 -9.17 -4.76
N THR A 266 -18.44 -9.58 -6.02
CA THR A 266 -17.71 -8.98 -7.14
C THR A 266 -18.66 -8.37 -8.16
N GLY A 267 -18.31 -7.17 -8.64
CA GLY A 267 -19.05 -6.49 -9.71
C GLY A 267 -18.60 -5.07 -9.93
N GLU A 268 -19.33 -4.35 -10.80
CA GLU A 268 -19.05 -2.94 -11.08
C GLU A 268 -19.45 -2.04 -9.93
N ALA A 269 -18.56 -1.11 -9.59
CA ALA A 269 -18.79 -0.06 -8.60
C ALA A 269 -18.10 1.24 -9.00
N ILE A 270 -18.46 2.33 -8.36
CA ILE A 270 -17.72 3.59 -8.44
C ILE A 270 -16.72 3.62 -7.30
N ALA A 271 -15.43 3.68 -7.64
CA ALA A 271 -14.32 3.80 -6.69
C ALA A 271 -13.77 5.23 -6.72
N GLY A 272 -13.73 5.90 -5.56
CA GLY A 272 -13.24 7.27 -5.50
C GLY A 272 -13.48 7.96 -4.18
N ASN A 273 -13.33 9.30 -4.19
CA ASN A 273 -13.52 10.11 -3.00
C ASN A 273 -15.00 10.47 -2.81
N ILE A 274 -15.54 10.07 -1.69
CA ILE A 274 -16.91 10.28 -1.28
C ILE A 274 -16.91 11.26 -0.12
N GLY A 275 -17.84 12.22 -0.11
CA GLY A 275 -18.01 13.17 0.97
C GLY A 275 -18.08 14.63 0.52
N SER A 276 -17.36 15.50 1.19
CA SER A 276 -17.31 16.93 0.91
C SER A 276 -15.87 17.42 0.76
N SER A 277 -15.69 18.66 0.28
CA SER A 277 -14.35 19.29 0.18
C SER A 277 -13.59 19.41 1.52
N ARG A 278 -14.31 19.32 2.64
CA ARG A 278 -13.72 19.40 4.00
C ARG A 278 -13.49 18.03 4.65
N ARG A 279 -14.26 17.03 4.25
CA ARG A 279 -14.18 15.66 4.77
C ARG A 279 -14.51 14.69 3.66
N MET A 280 -13.53 13.99 3.20
CA MET A 280 -13.70 12.98 2.16
C MET A 280 -13.07 11.66 2.62
N HIS A 281 -13.54 10.59 2.03
CA HIS A 281 -13.15 9.25 2.31
C HIS A 281 -13.01 8.50 0.97
N TYR A 282 -11.92 7.80 0.75
CA TYR A 282 -11.74 6.98 -0.43
C TYR A 282 -12.44 5.64 -0.23
N SER A 283 -13.47 5.38 -1.00
CA SER A 283 -14.27 4.17 -0.86
C SER A 283 -14.92 3.75 -2.18
N VAL A 284 -15.76 2.74 -2.15
CA VAL A 284 -16.49 2.22 -3.29
C VAL A 284 -17.99 2.23 -3.02
N ILE A 285 -18.81 2.53 -4.05
CA ILE A 285 -20.27 2.51 -3.99
C ILE A 285 -20.79 1.70 -5.16
N GLY A 286 -21.68 0.73 -4.88
CA GLY A 286 -22.31 -0.11 -5.91
C GLY A 286 -22.99 -1.33 -5.31
N ASP A 287 -23.69 -2.07 -6.15
CA ASP A 287 -24.41 -3.29 -5.76
C ASP A 287 -23.53 -4.34 -5.08
N PRO A 288 -22.25 -4.58 -5.52
CA PRO A 288 -21.37 -5.54 -4.85
C PRO A 288 -21.15 -5.21 -3.38
N VAL A 289 -21.06 -3.93 -3.01
CA VAL A 289 -20.84 -3.50 -1.62
C VAL A 289 -22.04 -3.89 -0.76
N ASN A 290 -23.25 -3.58 -1.23
CA ASN A 290 -24.48 -3.92 -0.51
C ASN A 290 -24.67 -5.45 -0.41
N LEU A 291 -24.33 -6.17 -1.47
CA LEU A 291 -24.47 -7.62 -1.48
C LEU A 291 -23.44 -8.29 -0.56
N ALA A 292 -22.20 -7.85 -0.55
CA ALA A 292 -21.18 -8.36 0.37
C ALA A 292 -21.59 -8.15 1.84
N ALA A 293 -22.14 -6.97 2.18
CA ALA A 293 -22.67 -6.71 3.53
C ALA A 293 -23.81 -7.66 3.90
N ARG A 294 -24.76 -7.91 2.98
CA ARG A 294 -25.86 -8.86 3.20
C ARG A 294 -25.38 -10.30 3.36
N LEU A 295 -24.38 -10.72 2.58
CA LEU A 295 -23.75 -12.04 2.70
C LEU A 295 -23.06 -12.19 4.05
N GLN A 296 -22.35 -11.15 4.52
CA GLN A 296 -21.68 -11.16 5.83
C GLN A 296 -22.71 -11.33 6.98
N VAL A 297 -23.84 -10.63 6.90
CA VAL A 297 -24.94 -10.77 7.90
C VAL A 297 -25.53 -12.18 7.89
N ALA A 298 -25.67 -12.81 6.72
CA ALA A 298 -26.19 -14.16 6.56
C ALA A 298 -25.17 -15.24 6.98
N ALA A 299 -23.89 -14.93 7.00
CA ALA A 299 -22.83 -15.87 7.34
C ALA A 299 -22.83 -16.23 8.83
N SER A 300 -22.77 -17.53 9.13
CA SER A 300 -22.55 -18.04 10.48
C SER A 300 -21.10 -17.79 10.94
N PRO A 301 -20.82 -17.87 12.27
CA PRO A 301 -19.45 -17.75 12.78
C PRO A 301 -18.52 -18.79 12.14
N GLY A 302 -17.46 -18.33 11.49
CA GLY A 302 -16.50 -19.15 10.76
C GLY A 302 -16.90 -19.42 9.31
N GLN A 303 -17.94 -18.79 8.79
CA GLN A 303 -18.36 -18.92 7.39
C GLN A 303 -17.84 -17.77 6.51
N ILE A 304 -17.45 -18.11 5.29
CA ILE A 304 -17.19 -17.16 4.19
C ILE A 304 -18.26 -17.42 3.13
N LEU A 305 -19.10 -16.43 2.86
CA LEU A 305 -20.11 -16.48 1.81
C LEU A 305 -19.70 -15.61 0.62
N ALA A 306 -19.83 -16.16 -0.56
CA ALA A 306 -19.59 -15.46 -1.83
C ALA A 306 -20.84 -15.48 -2.72
N ASP A 307 -21.00 -14.45 -3.55
CA ASP A 307 -22.02 -14.42 -4.58
C ASP A 307 -21.64 -15.24 -5.82
N THR A 308 -22.56 -15.37 -6.75
CA THR A 308 -22.36 -16.11 -8.01
C THR A 308 -21.21 -15.53 -8.85
N ALA A 309 -21.09 -14.20 -8.92
CA ALA A 309 -20.04 -13.54 -9.69
C ALA A 309 -18.65 -13.89 -9.14
N THR A 310 -18.45 -13.70 -7.83
CA THR A 310 -17.22 -14.07 -7.14
C THR A 310 -16.92 -15.56 -7.29
N HIS A 311 -17.90 -16.42 -7.01
CA HIS A 311 -17.74 -17.88 -7.11
C HIS A 311 -17.31 -18.31 -8.53
N THR A 312 -17.92 -17.75 -9.56
CA THR A 312 -17.58 -18.08 -10.96
C THR A 312 -16.10 -17.79 -11.26
N MET A 313 -15.56 -16.70 -10.71
CA MET A 313 -14.16 -16.30 -10.92
C MET A 313 -13.16 -17.17 -10.14
N VAL A 314 -13.59 -17.80 -9.05
CA VAL A 314 -12.69 -18.56 -8.16
C VAL A 314 -12.96 -20.07 -8.09
N ARG A 315 -14.01 -20.59 -8.71
CA ARG A 315 -14.46 -21.99 -8.62
C ARG A 315 -13.38 -23.03 -8.92
N ASP A 316 -12.42 -22.68 -9.75
CA ASP A 316 -11.34 -23.61 -10.15
C ASP A 316 -10.27 -23.76 -9.05
N ILE A 317 -10.19 -22.80 -8.13
CA ILE A 317 -9.18 -22.74 -7.06
C ILE A 317 -9.74 -22.97 -5.65
N VAL A 318 -11.06 -22.95 -5.47
CA VAL A 318 -11.70 -23.10 -4.16
C VAL A 318 -12.48 -24.42 -4.03
N ILE A 319 -12.62 -24.88 -2.78
CA ILE A 319 -13.61 -25.86 -2.35
C ILE A 319 -14.81 -25.07 -1.85
N SER A 320 -15.99 -25.29 -2.42
CA SER A 320 -17.20 -24.53 -2.11
C SER A 320 -18.45 -25.41 -2.06
N GLU A 321 -19.47 -24.92 -1.35
CA GLU A 321 -20.80 -25.52 -1.25
C GLU A 321 -21.85 -24.50 -1.72
N ASP A 322 -22.81 -24.91 -2.57
CA ASP A 322 -23.96 -24.08 -2.95
C ASP A 322 -25.02 -24.13 -1.85
N LEU A 323 -25.30 -22.95 -1.28
CA LEU A 323 -26.31 -22.79 -0.23
C LEU A 323 -27.66 -22.31 -0.74
N GLY A 324 -27.79 -22.12 -2.06
CA GLY A 324 -28.99 -21.59 -2.68
C GLY A 324 -29.17 -20.08 -2.55
N PRO A 325 -30.39 -19.56 -2.74
CA PRO A 325 -30.67 -18.14 -2.78
C PRO A 325 -30.58 -17.45 -1.42
N LEU A 326 -30.10 -16.22 -1.38
CA LEU A 326 -30.04 -15.38 -0.18
C LEU A 326 -31.45 -14.92 0.22
N GLY A 327 -31.97 -15.43 1.37
CA GLY A 327 -33.30 -15.12 1.91
C GLY A 327 -34.33 -16.21 1.62
N ALA A 328 -35.59 -15.99 2.10
CA ALA A 328 -36.64 -16.99 1.96
C ALA A 328 -37.00 -17.25 0.48
N ALA A 329 -37.11 -18.52 0.12
CA ALA A 329 -37.54 -18.98 -1.20
C ALA A 329 -38.88 -18.32 -1.60
N GLY A 330 -38.87 -17.53 -2.70
CA GLY A 330 -40.13 -16.97 -3.23
C GLY A 330 -40.05 -15.55 -3.78
N LYS A 331 -38.93 -14.81 -3.63
CA LYS A 331 -38.73 -13.59 -4.39
C LYS A 331 -37.78 -13.90 -5.55
N GLY A 332 -38.30 -13.91 -6.76
CA GLY A 332 -37.48 -14.04 -8.00
C GLY A 332 -36.33 -13.05 -7.96
N ASP A 333 -35.14 -13.43 -8.46
CA ASP A 333 -33.89 -12.68 -8.47
C ASP A 333 -33.12 -12.56 -7.14
N SER A 334 -33.28 -13.47 -6.18
CA SER A 334 -32.37 -13.51 -5.03
C SER A 334 -31.01 -14.06 -5.46
N PRO A 335 -29.89 -13.33 -5.17
CA PRO A 335 -28.55 -13.82 -5.51
C PRO A 335 -28.24 -15.13 -4.79
N HIS A 336 -27.61 -16.08 -5.48
CA HIS A 336 -27.15 -17.33 -4.89
C HIS A 336 -25.95 -17.11 -3.98
N MET A 337 -25.87 -17.91 -2.92
CA MET A 337 -24.78 -17.91 -1.95
C MET A 337 -23.97 -19.18 -2.08
N PHE A 338 -22.67 -19.02 -2.11
CA PHE A 338 -21.71 -20.12 -2.06
C PHE A 338 -20.87 -20.01 -0.79
N GLN A 339 -20.83 -21.06 0.02
CA GLN A 339 -19.88 -21.12 1.12
C GLN A 339 -18.51 -21.51 0.58
N ILE A 340 -17.49 -20.72 0.87
CA ILE A 340 -16.10 -21.04 0.58
C ILE A 340 -15.50 -21.76 1.79
N VAL A 341 -15.06 -23.01 1.58
CA VAL A 341 -14.55 -23.89 2.63
C VAL A 341 -13.02 -23.84 2.69
N GLY A 342 -12.35 -23.66 1.55
CA GLY A 342 -10.88 -23.60 1.49
C GLY A 342 -10.36 -23.54 0.05
N LEU A 343 -9.04 -23.57 -0.09
CA LEU A 343 -8.36 -23.64 -1.38
C LEU A 343 -8.13 -25.11 -1.78
N LYS A 344 -8.18 -25.41 -3.08
CA LYS A 344 -7.79 -26.71 -3.61
C LYS A 344 -6.28 -26.89 -3.52
N ALA A 345 -5.83 -28.13 -3.26
CA ALA A 345 -4.41 -28.44 -3.04
C ALA A 345 -3.45 -28.00 -4.17
N ALA A 346 -3.92 -27.95 -5.41
CA ALA A 346 -3.13 -27.49 -6.56
C ALA A 346 -2.85 -25.98 -6.58
N THR A 347 -3.45 -25.19 -5.69
CA THR A 347 -3.31 -23.71 -5.63
C THR A 347 -2.23 -23.28 -4.62
N LEU A 348 -1.72 -24.21 -3.82
CA LEU A 348 -0.73 -23.98 -2.75
C LEU A 348 0.72 -24.26 -3.19
N ALA A 349 0.94 -24.63 -4.45
CA ALA A 349 2.24 -24.80 -5.10
C ALA A 349 2.54 -23.59 -6.01
#